data_aa8fff9a67324a3eddd700ab426578db
#
_entry.id   aa8fff9a67324a3eddd700ab426578db
#
_cell.length_a   1.000
_cell.length_b   1.000
_cell.length_c   1.000
_cell.angle_alpha   90.00
_cell.angle_beta   90.00
_cell.angle_gamma   90.00
#
_symmetry.space_group_name_H-M   'P 1'
#
loop_
_entity.id
_entity.type
_entity.pdbx_description
1 polymer ?
#
loop_
_entity_poly.entity_id
_entity_poly.type
_entity_poly.pdbx_seq_one_letter_code
_entity_poly.pdbx_strand_id
1 'polypeptide(L)'
;KVAITEDFLPFNFFDDRGVFSGLAADLLAKISARTGLKFDLVRSNSVAQLTDMIKQGDADLTPAFTPSNSRENTLRFTKPYLTTPFVLVTPVKPGSALTLDMLEGKRVALVIDNTTHPYLKQYFPGVKLIAATNSAQALAMVARGEVEGAVNSLISARYLIKQHYSGQLRIRSTVGITPAQFSLAVGANAPALYSI
;
A
#
# COMPACT_ATOMS: atom_id res chain seq x y z
N LYS A 1 21.43 -0.56 -3.11
CA LYS A 1 20.38 0.14 -3.88
C LYS A 1 19.00 -0.22 -3.33
N VAL A 2 18.07 0.74 -3.30
CA VAL A 2 16.71 0.58 -2.77
C VAL A 2 15.71 0.85 -3.87
N ALA A 3 14.94 -0.17 -4.26
CA ALA A 3 13.85 0.00 -5.22
C ALA A 3 12.61 0.58 -4.52
N ILE A 4 12.02 1.60 -5.11
CA ILE A 4 10.81 2.25 -4.61
C ILE A 4 9.81 2.44 -5.74
N THR A 5 8.52 2.30 -5.44
CA THR A 5 7.44 2.79 -6.29
C THR A 5 7.11 4.21 -5.89
N GLU A 6 6.89 5.09 -6.84
CA GLU A 6 6.38 6.43 -6.57
C GLU A 6 4.91 6.39 -6.15
N ASP A 7 4.44 7.38 -5.41
CA ASP A 7 3.03 7.58 -5.01
C ASP A 7 2.42 6.49 -4.13
N PHE A 8 3.22 5.80 -3.34
CA PHE A 8 2.70 4.90 -2.30
C PHE A 8 2.51 5.63 -0.96
N LEU A 9 1.57 6.54 -0.91
CA LEU A 9 1.28 7.38 0.24
C LEU A 9 0.69 6.58 1.42
N PRO A 10 1.16 6.80 2.65
CA PRO A 10 2.25 7.68 3.08
C PRO A 10 3.60 6.97 3.25
N PHE A 11 3.81 5.81 2.59
CA PHE A 11 5.00 4.97 2.80
C PHE A 11 6.23 5.53 2.09
N ASN A 12 6.15 5.68 0.78
CA ASN A 12 7.21 6.23 -0.06
C ASN A 12 6.64 7.10 -1.17
N PHE A 13 7.11 8.32 -1.23
CA PHE A 13 6.74 9.31 -2.23
C PHE A 13 7.82 10.38 -2.33
N PHE A 14 7.74 11.20 -3.36
CA PHE A 14 8.55 12.41 -3.46
C PHE A 14 7.67 13.61 -3.14
N ASP A 15 8.16 14.49 -2.26
CA ASP A 15 7.47 15.74 -1.92
C ASP A 15 7.57 16.74 -3.09
N ASP A 16 6.91 17.90 -2.96
CA ASP A 16 6.88 18.95 -3.99
C ASP A 16 8.27 19.49 -4.35
N ARG A 17 9.28 19.22 -3.53
CA ARG A 17 10.69 19.58 -3.76
C ARG A 17 11.50 18.45 -4.38
N GLY A 18 10.85 17.31 -4.67
CA GLY A 18 11.50 16.12 -5.18
C GLY A 18 12.30 15.34 -4.14
N VAL A 19 12.09 15.60 -2.84
CA VAL A 19 12.76 14.88 -1.74
C VAL A 19 11.99 13.61 -1.41
N PHE A 20 12.72 12.49 -1.33
CA PHE A 20 12.14 11.22 -0.89
C PHE A 20 11.64 11.32 0.54
N SER A 21 10.37 11.03 0.74
CA SER A 21 9.64 11.27 1.97
C SER A 21 8.71 10.10 2.33
N GLY A 22 8.23 10.09 3.56
CA GLY A 22 7.29 9.10 4.08
C GLY A 22 7.91 8.13 5.06
N LEU A 23 7.10 7.18 5.54
CA LEU A 23 7.50 6.21 6.57
C LEU A 23 8.75 5.40 6.17
N ALA A 24 8.88 5.08 4.89
CA ALA A 24 10.04 4.36 4.38
C ALA A 24 11.31 5.22 4.41
N ALA A 25 11.21 6.50 4.09
CA ALA A 25 12.35 7.44 4.18
C ALA A 25 12.85 7.55 5.63
N ASP A 26 11.93 7.72 6.59
CA ASP A 26 12.26 7.80 8.01
C ASP A 26 12.90 6.49 8.53
N LEU A 27 12.39 5.33 8.08
CA LEU A 27 12.93 4.03 8.43
C LEU A 27 14.36 3.86 7.90
N LEU A 28 14.58 4.13 6.62
CA LEU A 28 15.91 4.03 5.99
C LEU A 28 16.91 4.99 6.64
N ALA A 29 16.49 6.22 6.98
CA ALA A 29 17.33 7.17 7.70
C ALA A 29 17.77 6.64 9.08
N LYS A 30 16.85 6.01 9.82
CA LYS A 30 17.17 5.38 11.11
C LYS A 30 18.11 4.18 10.96
N ILE A 31 17.93 3.36 9.96
CA ILE A 31 18.83 2.24 9.66
C ILE A 31 20.21 2.79 9.31
N SER A 32 20.28 3.77 8.40
CA SER A 32 21.53 4.43 8.02
C SER A 32 22.31 4.97 9.23
N ALA A 33 21.61 5.68 10.11
CA ALA A 33 22.23 6.26 11.32
C ALA A 33 22.78 5.20 12.28
N ARG A 34 22.21 4.00 12.33
CA ARG A 34 22.63 2.91 13.23
C ARG A 34 23.69 2.00 12.64
N THR A 35 23.69 1.84 11.33
CA THR A 35 24.55 0.83 10.66
C THR A 35 25.66 1.46 9.82
N GLY A 36 25.56 2.75 9.49
CA GLY A 36 26.44 3.42 8.54
C GLY A 36 26.13 3.10 7.06
N LEU A 37 25.09 2.30 6.79
CA LEU A 37 24.67 1.99 5.42
C LEU A 37 24.20 3.25 4.70
N LYS A 38 24.58 3.37 3.44
CA LYS A 38 24.08 4.41 2.52
C LYS A 38 23.10 3.78 1.53
N PHE A 39 22.01 4.47 1.26
CA PHE A 39 20.94 4.01 0.41
C PHE A 39 20.85 4.85 -0.86
N ASP A 40 21.04 4.20 -2.01
CA ASP A 40 20.83 4.80 -3.33
C ASP A 40 19.44 4.40 -3.81
N LEU A 41 18.57 5.37 -4.06
CA LEU A 41 17.21 5.11 -4.47
C LEU A 41 17.12 4.84 -5.98
N VAL A 42 16.40 3.79 -6.35
CA VAL A 42 16.09 3.43 -7.73
C VAL A 42 14.58 3.40 -7.89
N ARG A 43 14.04 4.20 -8.81
CA ARG A 43 12.61 4.34 -9.03
C ARG A 43 12.09 3.20 -9.90
N SER A 44 10.90 2.74 -9.59
CA SER A 44 10.15 1.78 -10.40
C SER A 44 8.75 2.31 -10.71
N ASN A 45 8.22 1.98 -11.88
CA ASN A 45 6.92 2.42 -12.34
C ASN A 45 5.78 1.49 -11.89
N SER A 46 6.12 0.33 -11.33
CA SER A 46 5.15 -0.66 -10.87
C SER A 46 5.73 -1.62 -9.85
N VAL A 47 4.85 -2.29 -9.09
CA VAL A 47 5.24 -3.37 -8.17
C VAL A 47 5.91 -4.55 -8.92
N ALA A 48 5.47 -4.85 -10.15
CA ALA A 48 6.07 -5.89 -10.98
C ALA A 48 7.52 -5.54 -11.32
N GLN A 49 7.75 -4.34 -11.86
CA GLN A 49 9.09 -3.85 -12.18
C GLN A 49 10.00 -3.83 -10.94
N LEU A 50 9.50 -3.32 -9.81
CA LEU A 50 10.24 -3.32 -8.53
C LEU A 50 10.71 -4.73 -8.15
N THR A 51 9.80 -5.71 -8.26
CA THR A 51 10.10 -7.09 -7.93
C THR A 51 11.17 -7.67 -8.88
N ASP A 52 11.07 -7.37 -10.18
CA ASP A 52 12.03 -7.84 -11.18
C ASP A 52 13.41 -7.20 -10.98
N MET A 53 13.49 -5.91 -10.65
CA MET A 53 14.76 -5.23 -10.31
C MET A 53 15.48 -5.90 -9.15
N ILE A 54 14.75 -6.31 -8.11
CA ILE A 54 15.36 -7.01 -6.97
C ILE A 54 15.79 -8.43 -7.36
N LYS A 55 15.01 -9.13 -8.16
CA LYS A 55 15.37 -10.48 -8.67
C LYS A 55 16.63 -10.46 -9.53
N GLN A 56 16.78 -9.45 -10.37
CA GLN A 56 17.91 -9.29 -11.29
C GLN A 56 19.17 -8.72 -10.60
N GLY A 57 19.03 -8.22 -9.38
CA GLY A 57 20.12 -7.59 -8.63
C GLY A 57 20.37 -6.13 -9.00
N ASP A 58 19.47 -5.50 -9.75
CA ASP A 58 19.51 -4.07 -10.04
C ASP A 58 19.25 -3.23 -8.80
N ALA A 59 18.47 -3.79 -7.86
CA ALA A 59 18.26 -3.28 -6.52
C ALA A 59 18.40 -4.40 -5.48
N ASP A 60 18.80 -4.05 -4.25
CA ASP A 60 19.07 -4.98 -3.17
C ASP A 60 17.84 -5.20 -2.27
N LEU A 61 17.02 -4.17 -2.10
CA LEU A 61 15.86 -4.20 -1.21
C LEU A 61 14.77 -3.21 -1.62
N THR A 62 13.59 -3.39 -1.00
CA THR A 62 12.50 -2.39 -0.98
C THR A 62 11.98 -2.20 0.45
N PRO A 63 11.67 -0.94 0.87
CA PRO A 63 11.41 -0.66 2.28
C PRO A 63 9.96 -0.86 2.72
N ALA A 64 9.00 -0.93 1.81
CA ALA A 64 7.58 -0.99 2.14
C ALA A 64 6.85 -2.03 1.30
N PHE A 65 6.94 -3.29 1.70
CA PHE A 65 6.38 -4.38 0.92
C PHE A 65 5.62 -5.38 1.80
N THR A 66 4.53 -5.91 1.26
CA THR A 66 3.72 -6.91 1.95
C THR A 66 4.14 -8.31 1.53
N PRO A 67 4.36 -9.24 2.47
CA PRO A 67 4.59 -10.64 2.14
C PRO A 67 3.40 -11.26 1.39
N SER A 68 3.69 -12.17 0.49
CA SER A 68 2.72 -13.08 -0.12
C SER A 68 3.45 -14.33 -0.63
N ASN A 69 2.74 -15.44 -0.74
CA ASN A 69 3.33 -16.73 -1.17
C ASN A 69 4.12 -16.60 -2.48
N SER A 70 3.61 -15.82 -3.44
CA SER A 70 4.29 -15.61 -4.73
C SER A 70 5.58 -14.79 -4.60
N ARG A 71 5.66 -13.90 -3.63
CA ARG A 71 6.83 -13.04 -3.38
C ARG A 71 7.89 -13.73 -2.53
N GLU A 72 7.49 -14.55 -1.56
CA GLU A 72 8.39 -15.28 -0.66
C GLU A 72 9.27 -16.32 -1.38
N ASN A 73 8.87 -16.75 -2.57
CA ASN A 73 9.70 -17.61 -3.42
C ASN A 73 10.98 -16.90 -3.93
N THR A 74 11.00 -15.57 -3.95
CA THR A 74 12.09 -14.80 -4.56
C THR A 74 12.66 -13.69 -3.66
N LEU A 75 11.93 -13.33 -2.62
CA LEU A 75 12.29 -12.27 -1.68
C LEU A 75 12.34 -12.83 -0.25
N ARG A 76 13.16 -12.23 0.57
CA ARG A 76 13.18 -12.45 2.03
C ARG A 76 12.57 -11.24 2.72
N PHE A 77 11.65 -11.47 3.62
CA PHE A 77 10.95 -10.42 4.36
C PHE A 77 11.46 -10.35 5.79
N THR A 78 11.75 -9.14 6.27
CA THR A 78 11.99 -8.90 7.70
C THR A 78 10.70 -9.12 8.50
N LYS A 79 10.80 -9.13 9.84
CA LYS A 79 9.60 -8.96 10.67
C LYS A 79 8.88 -7.69 10.27
N PRO A 80 7.53 -7.69 10.25
CA PRO A 80 6.78 -6.49 9.93
C PRO A 80 7.09 -5.36 10.93
N TYR A 81 7.38 -4.18 10.40
CA TYR A 81 7.54 -2.98 11.22
C TYR A 81 6.23 -2.22 11.40
N LEU A 82 5.21 -2.57 10.59
CA LEU A 82 3.90 -1.95 10.64
C LEU A 82 2.82 -2.96 10.23
N THR A 83 1.73 -2.97 11.00
CA THR A 83 0.51 -3.72 10.66
C THR A 83 -0.67 -2.77 10.64
N THR A 84 -1.51 -2.85 9.59
CA THR A 84 -2.65 -1.95 9.41
C THR A 84 -3.84 -2.70 8.81
N PRO A 85 -5.06 -2.54 9.38
CA PRO A 85 -6.26 -3.15 8.82
C PRO A 85 -6.66 -2.48 7.50
N PHE A 86 -7.43 -3.20 6.70
CA PHE A 86 -8.15 -2.62 5.58
C PHE A 86 -9.48 -2.03 6.02
N VAL A 87 -9.84 -0.91 5.40
CA VAL A 87 -11.05 -0.15 5.73
C VAL A 87 -11.82 0.20 4.47
N LEU A 88 -13.14 0.31 4.64
CA LEU A 88 -14.02 0.88 3.64
C LEU A 88 -14.05 2.40 3.80
N VAL A 89 -13.77 3.12 2.72
CA VAL A 89 -13.89 4.57 2.60
C VAL A 89 -15.06 4.90 1.70
N THR A 90 -15.91 5.85 2.10
CA THR A 90 -17.06 6.33 1.31
C THR A 90 -17.21 7.84 1.43
N PRO A 91 -18.04 8.48 0.59
CA PRO A 91 -18.40 9.87 0.80
C PRO A 91 -19.06 10.09 2.17
N VAL A 92 -18.89 11.28 2.72
CA VAL A 92 -19.61 11.71 3.94
C VAL A 92 -21.08 11.87 3.60
N LYS A 93 -21.90 10.93 4.07
CA LYS A 93 -23.37 10.99 3.97
C LYS A 93 -23.97 10.74 5.35
N PRO A 94 -25.12 11.37 5.70
CA PRO A 94 -25.87 11.00 6.90
C PRO A 94 -26.23 9.51 6.88
N GLY A 95 -26.26 8.87 8.04
CA GLY A 95 -26.66 7.48 8.18
C GLY A 95 -25.71 6.66 9.04
N SER A 96 -26.15 5.43 9.35
CA SER A 96 -25.45 4.44 10.17
C SER A 96 -24.15 3.91 9.54
N ALA A 97 -23.43 3.12 10.30
CA ALA A 97 -22.25 2.40 9.82
C ALA A 97 -22.58 1.66 8.51
N LEU A 98 -21.74 1.83 7.51
CA LEU A 98 -21.84 1.13 6.23
C LEU A 98 -20.72 0.10 6.17
N THR A 99 -21.07 -1.14 5.89
CA THR A 99 -20.15 -2.24 5.72
C THR A 99 -20.07 -2.65 4.24
N LEU A 100 -19.07 -3.45 3.88
CA LEU A 100 -18.83 -3.79 2.48
C LEU A 100 -19.95 -4.67 1.88
N ASP A 101 -20.56 -5.53 2.68
CA ASP A 101 -21.71 -6.36 2.27
C ASP A 101 -22.94 -5.53 1.87
N MET A 102 -23.12 -4.35 2.48
CA MET A 102 -24.20 -3.41 2.11
C MET A 102 -23.96 -2.73 0.75
N LEU A 103 -22.81 -2.95 0.12
CA LEU A 103 -22.48 -2.43 -1.22
C LEU A 103 -22.65 -3.48 -2.31
N GLU A 104 -23.48 -4.50 -2.12
CA GLU A 104 -23.84 -5.45 -3.16
C GLU A 104 -24.38 -4.74 -4.41
N GLY A 105 -23.90 -5.14 -5.58
CA GLY A 105 -24.22 -4.50 -6.87
C GLY A 105 -23.55 -3.14 -7.11
N LYS A 106 -22.88 -2.56 -6.11
CA LYS A 106 -22.21 -1.26 -6.20
C LYS A 106 -20.74 -1.41 -6.63
N ARG A 107 -20.18 -0.31 -7.13
CA ARG A 107 -18.77 -0.24 -7.54
C ARG A 107 -17.91 0.15 -6.35
N VAL A 108 -16.84 -0.59 -6.15
CA VAL A 108 -15.87 -0.34 -5.07
C VAL A 108 -14.48 -0.37 -5.65
N ALA A 109 -13.71 0.71 -5.48
CA ALA A 109 -12.35 0.80 -5.96
C ALA A 109 -11.40 -0.02 -5.09
N LEU A 110 -10.44 -0.66 -5.74
CA LEU A 110 -9.39 -1.45 -5.12
C LEU A 110 -8.10 -1.26 -5.90
N VAL A 111 -6.96 -1.14 -5.21
CA VAL A 111 -5.65 -1.03 -5.87
C VAL A 111 -5.34 -2.33 -6.62
N ILE A 112 -4.89 -2.23 -7.87
CA ILE A 112 -4.39 -3.36 -8.67
C ILE A 112 -3.20 -3.98 -7.94
N ASP A 113 -3.03 -5.29 -8.06
CA ASP A 113 -2.00 -6.09 -7.37
C ASP A 113 -2.11 -6.09 -5.85
N ASN A 114 -3.24 -5.65 -5.31
CA ASN A 114 -3.51 -5.73 -3.89
C ASN A 114 -3.78 -7.19 -3.48
N THR A 115 -3.15 -7.64 -2.43
CA THR A 115 -3.33 -9.00 -1.88
C THR A 115 -4.77 -9.26 -1.41
N THR A 116 -5.57 -8.21 -1.25
CA THR A 116 -6.97 -8.29 -0.82
C THR A 116 -7.94 -8.68 -1.93
N HIS A 117 -7.55 -8.51 -3.21
CA HIS A 117 -8.45 -8.73 -4.34
C HIS A 117 -9.04 -10.16 -4.39
N PRO A 118 -8.27 -11.25 -4.21
CA PRO A 118 -8.84 -12.60 -4.18
C PRO A 118 -9.84 -12.80 -3.05
N TYR A 119 -9.53 -12.27 -1.86
CA TYR A 119 -10.43 -12.34 -0.71
C TYR A 119 -11.76 -11.63 -0.99
N LEU A 120 -11.73 -10.40 -1.52
CA LEU A 120 -12.93 -9.64 -1.84
C LEU A 120 -13.79 -10.35 -2.89
N LYS A 121 -13.19 -10.93 -3.92
CA LYS A 121 -13.92 -11.73 -4.92
C LYS A 121 -14.60 -12.95 -4.30
N GLN A 122 -13.95 -13.60 -3.35
CA GLN A 122 -14.48 -14.81 -2.71
C GLN A 122 -15.62 -14.48 -1.74
N TYR A 123 -15.43 -13.48 -0.87
CA TYR A 123 -16.35 -13.23 0.24
C TYR A 123 -17.39 -12.13 -0.04
N PHE A 124 -17.18 -11.31 -1.07
CA PHE A 124 -18.10 -10.25 -1.49
C PHE A 124 -18.34 -10.31 -3.01
N PRO A 125 -18.78 -11.44 -3.55
CA PRO A 125 -18.91 -11.64 -5.00
C PRO A 125 -19.92 -10.69 -5.67
N GLY A 126 -20.88 -10.17 -4.90
CA GLY A 126 -21.86 -9.20 -5.39
C GLY A 126 -21.32 -7.78 -5.53
N VAL A 127 -20.13 -7.48 -4.99
CA VAL A 127 -19.51 -6.15 -5.12
C VAL A 127 -18.75 -6.06 -6.45
N LYS A 128 -18.97 -4.98 -7.20
CA LYS A 128 -18.26 -4.73 -8.46
C LYS A 128 -16.92 -4.06 -8.17
N LEU A 129 -15.85 -4.83 -8.19
CA LEU A 129 -14.49 -4.33 -7.93
C LEU A 129 -13.95 -3.57 -9.14
N ILE A 130 -13.55 -2.33 -8.94
CA ILE A 130 -12.97 -1.43 -9.95
C ILE A 130 -11.49 -1.22 -9.61
N ALA A 131 -10.65 -1.50 -10.59
CA ALA A 131 -9.20 -1.37 -10.43
C ALA A 131 -8.76 0.10 -10.34
N ALA A 132 -7.89 0.38 -9.39
CA ALA A 132 -7.16 1.64 -9.26
C ALA A 132 -5.65 1.37 -9.27
N THR A 133 -4.86 2.30 -9.77
CA THR A 133 -3.40 2.16 -9.86
C THR A 133 -2.71 2.33 -8.50
N ASN A 134 -3.27 3.19 -7.64
CA ASN A 134 -2.76 3.46 -6.30
C ASN A 134 -3.88 3.90 -5.35
N SER A 135 -3.54 4.05 -4.07
CA SER A 135 -4.48 4.46 -3.02
C SER A 135 -5.10 5.85 -3.26
N ALA A 136 -4.32 6.79 -3.81
CA ALA A 136 -4.80 8.14 -4.08
C ALA A 136 -5.86 8.13 -5.20
N GLN A 137 -5.63 7.37 -6.28
CA GLN A 137 -6.60 7.21 -7.35
C GLN A 137 -7.89 6.56 -6.83
N ALA A 138 -7.79 5.51 -6.00
CA ALA A 138 -8.97 4.85 -5.45
C ALA A 138 -9.86 5.84 -4.66
N LEU A 139 -9.27 6.68 -3.83
CA LEU A 139 -10.01 7.69 -3.08
C LEU A 139 -10.52 8.84 -3.97
N ALA A 140 -9.76 9.24 -4.98
CA ALA A 140 -10.20 10.24 -5.95
C ALA A 140 -11.46 9.76 -6.71
N MET A 141 -11.53 8.48 -7.10
CA MET A 141 -12.73 7.90 -7.74
C MET A 141 -13.95 7.98 -6.82
N VAL A 142 -13.78 7.76 -5.51
CA VAL A 142 -14.87 7.93 -4.53
C VAL A 142 -15.30 9.39 -4.45
N ALA A 143 -14.33 10.31 -4.35
CA ALA A 143 -14.62 11.75 -4.23
C ALA A 143 -15.35 12.31 -5.46
N ARG A 144 -15.04 11.78 -6.66
CA ARG A 144 -15.73 12.15 -7.93
C ARG A 144 -17.05 11.41 -8.16
N GLY A 145 -17.43 10.46 -7.29
CA GLY A 145 -18.65 9.67 -7.44
C GLY A 145 -18.59 8.60 -8.55
N GLU A 146 -17.40 8.26 -9.02
CA GLU A 146 -17.20 7.20 -10.01
C GLU A 146 -17.45 5.80 -9.42
N VAL A 147 -17.24 5.66 -8.10
CA VAL A 147 -17.50 4.47 -7.31
C VAL A 147 -18.16 4.84 -5.97
N GLU A 148 -18.87 3.92 -5.40
CA GLU A 148 -19.62 4.13 -4.15
C GLU A 148 -18.73 4.03 -2.91
N GLY A 149 -17.57 3.39 -3.03
CA GLY A 149 -16.57 3.27 -1.96
C GLY A 149 -15.23 2.80 -2.48
N ALA A 150 -14.24 2.78 -1.59
CA ALA A 150 -12.93 2.19 -1.85
C ALA A 150 -12.46 1.37 -0.64
N VAL A 151 -11.79 0.24 -0.91
CA VAL A 151 -11.06 -0.51 0.11
C VAL A 151 -9.60 -0.10 0.08
N ASN A 152 -9.09 0.32 1.23
CA ASN A 152 -7.73 0.81 1.37
C ASN A 152 -7.15 0.47 2.75
N SER A 153 -5.82 0.51 2.91
CA SER A 153 -5.22 0.42 4.23
C SER A 153 -5.65 1.60 5.11
N LEU A 154 -5.85 1.36 6.39
CA LEU A 154 -6.26 2.41 7.34
C LEU A 154 -5.29 3.61 7.34
N ILE A 155 -3.99 3.33 7.25
CA ILE A 155 -2.94 4.36 7.26
C ILE A 155 -3.04 5.23 6.01
N SER A 156 -3.08 4.64 4.82
CA SER A 156 -3.20 5.39 3.57
C SER A 156 -4.53 6.16 3.51
N ALA A 157 -5.63 5.53 3.93
CA ALA A 157 -6.93 6.17 3.97
C ALA A 157 -6.93 7.41 4.89
N ARG A 158 -6.41 7.28 6.12
CA ARG A 158 -6.32 8.42 7.07
C ARG A 158 -5.46 9.54 6.55
N TYR A 159 -4.30 9.21 5.99
CA TYR A 159 -3.39 10.20 5.44
C TYR A 159 -4.05 10.98 4.30
N LEU A 160 -4.56 10.28 3.29
CA LEU A 160 -5.18 10.90 2.11
C LEU A 160 -6.44 11.71 2.44
N ILE A 161 -7.29 11.18 3.32
CA ILE A 161 -8.48 11.91 3.77
C ILE A 161 -8.08 13.20 4.46
N LYS A 162 -7.10 13.15 5.37
CA LYS A 162 -6.63 14.34 6.10
C LYS A 162 -6.03 15.39 5.16
N GLN A 163 -5.27 14.97 4.15
CA GLN A 163 -4.58 15.88 3.25
C GLN A 163 -5.48 16.48 2.17
N HIS A 164 -6.41 15.68 1.60
CA HIS A 164 -7.09 16.05 0.36
C HIS A 164 -8.63 15.99 0.43
N TYR A 165 -9.20 15.20 1.35
CA TYR A 165 -10.63 14.88 1.33
C TYR A 165 -11.32 15.11 2.68
N SER A 166 -10.75 15.98 3.52
CA SER A 166 -11.35 16.34 4.81
C SER A 166 -12.77 16.88 4.61
N GLY A 167 -13.75 16.30 5.34
CA GLY A 167 -15.15 16.64 5.18
C GLY A 167 -15.87 16.05 3.96
N GLN A 168 -15.13 15.46 2.97
CA GLN A 168 -15.71 14.85 1.78
C GLN A 168 -15.81 13.33 1.90
N LEU A 169 -14.74 12.69 2.39
CA LEU A 169 -14.65 11.25 2.56
C LEU A 169 -14.52 10.88 4.04
N ARG A 170 -14.98 9.68 4.37
CA ARG A 170 -14.79 9.13 5.72
C ARG A 170 -14.57 7.61 5.69
N ILE A 171 -13.86 7.12 6.69
CA ILE A 171 -13.74 5.70 6.99
C ILE A 171 -15.05 5.24 7.65
N ARG A 172 -15.62 4.13 7.16
CA ARG A 172 -16.89 3.57 7.63
C ARG A 172 -16.72 2.40 8.56
N SER A 173 -15.97 1.42 8.10
CA SER A 173 -15.78 0.15 8.80
C SER A 173 -14.42 -0.45 8.46
N THR A 174 -13.97 -1.38 9.28
CA THR A 174 -12.93 -2.32 8.88
C THR A 174 -13.54 -3.35 7.93
N VAL A 175 -12.73 -3.80 6.98
CA VAL A 175 -13.05 -4.96 6.15
C VAL A 175 -12.35 -6.16 6.80
N GLY A 176 -13.06 -7.25 7.03
CA GLY A 176 -12.60 -8.43 7.79
C GLY A 176 -11.48 -9.25 7.12
N ILE A 177 -10.59 -8.58 6.40
CA ILE A 177 -9.43 -9.14 5.71
C ILE A 177 -8.25 -9.15 6.68
N THR A 178 -7.34 -10.11 6.52
CA THR A 178 -6.06 -10.12 7.22
C THR A 178 -5.38 -8.74 7.06
N PRO A 179 -4.99 -8.10 8.17
CA PRO A 179 -4.32 -6.80 8.11
C PRO A 179 -3.06 -6.84 7.24
N ALA A 180 -2.83 -5.77 6.49
CA ALA A 180 -1.59 -5.62 5.74
C ALA A 180 -0.40 -5.51 6.70
N GLN A 181 0.65 -6.28 6.43
CA GLN A 181 1.90 -6.26 7.16
C GLN A 181 2.99 -5.70 6.26
N PHE A 182 3.60 -4.60 6.67
CA PHE A 182 4.67 -3.96 5.92
C PHE A 182 6.03 -4.32 6.48
N SER A 183 6.88 -4.85 5.62
CA SER A 183 8.24 -5.29 5.92
C SER A 183 9.23 -4.67 4.95
N LEU A 184 10.50 -4.70 5.30
CA LEU A 184 11.56 -4.62 4.31
C LEU A 184 11.60 -5.95 3.56
N ALA A 185 11.73 -5.91 2.25
CA ALA A 185 11.96 -7.09 1.44
C ALA A 185 13.33 -7.00 0.77
N VAL A 186 14.12 -8.06 0.88
CA VAL A 186 15.50 -8.15 0.40
C VAL A 186 15.57 -9.24 -0.67
N GLY A 187 16.40 -9.05 -1.67
CA GLY A 187 16.66 -10.07 -2.68
C GLY A 187 17.27 -11.33 -2.04
N ALA A 188 16.89 -12.50 -2.54
CA ALA A 188 17.43 -13.78 -2.06
C ALA A 188 18.97 -13.86 -2.18
N ASN A 189 19.54 -13.05 -3.07
CA ASN A 189 20.99 -12.98 -3.33
C ASN A 189 21.75 -12.02 -2.39
N ALA A 190 21.03 -11.34 -1.48
CA ALA A 190 21.63 -10.40 -0.52
C ALA A 190 21.41 -10.81 0.93
N PRO A 191 21.82 -12.03 1.36
CA PRO A 191 21.54 -12.56 2.70
C PRO A 191 22.13 -11.72 3.83
N ALA A 192 23.22 -11.01 3.60
CA ALA A 192 23.85 -10.14 4.59
C ALA A 192 22.95 -8.97 4.99
N LEU A 193 22.15 -8.43 4.07
CA LEU A 193 21.20 -7.36 4.36
C LEU A 193 19.99 -7.83 5.19
N TYR A 194 19.66 -9.12 5.12
CA TYR A 194 18.56 -9.69 5.89
C TYR A 194 18.90 -9.85 7.38
N SER A 195 20.19 -9.94 7.72
CA SER A 195 20.67 -10.15 9.10
C SER A 195 20.97 -8.84 9.85
N ILE A 196 20.80 -7.71 9.21
CA ILE A 196 20.96 -6.37 9.77
C ILE A 196 19.62 -5.85 10.33
#